data_d300a261d59e8e6b6b2857752388e8d4
#
_entry.id   d300a261d59e8e6b6b2857752388e8d4
#
_cell.length_a   1.000
_cell.length_b   1.000
_cell.length_c   1.000
_cell.angle_alpha   90.00
_cell.angle_beta   90.00
_cell.angle_gamma   90.00
#
_symmetry.space_group_name_H-M   'P 1'
#
loop_
_entity.id
_entity.type
_entity.pdbx_description
1 polymer ?
#
loop_
_entity_poly.entity_id
_entity_poly.type
_entity_poly.pdbx_seq_one_letter_code
_entity_poly.pdbx_strand_id
1 'polypeptide(L)'
;MKKVIIYISFFFILVSCLSKKDNVDSDSELNLLNDIFLELVGTEYYYERLPIPPMPLEYAENKQDSISHQIQKEKYDEAFACPKLDKSELVLGVSSDFKNPKREFRYWNTKESSFPREYYPDSLHSKDFDQLLTELVDSTSFEKGKLELIKLKQTGKYNIKDLEQLEKQNKEYWKSNEYRYIASIRFSDFKLNKNNDKAIFFFDFLCGKLCGSGEIIFCIKENDKWKIVERNMLWVS
;
A
#
# COMPACT_ATOMS: atom_id res chain seq x y z
N MET A 1 -16.53 -12.75 59.03
CA MET A 1 -16.78 -11.87 57.86
C MET A 1 -15.53 -11.19 57.28
N LYS A 2 -14.40 -11.02 57.98
CA LYS A 2 -13.17 -10.35 57.44
C LYS A 2 -12.38 -11.22 56.42
N LYS A 3 -12.52 -12.52 56.38
CA LYS A 3 -11.76 -13.40 55.47
C LYS A 3 -12.33 -13.48 54.03
N VAL A 4 -13.61 -13.21 53.84
CA VAL A 4 -14.26 -13.23 52.54
C VAL A 4 -13.91 -12.01 51.68
N ILE A 5 -13.67 -10.86 52.30
CA ILE A 5 -13.35 -9.60 51.57
C ILE A 5 -11.97 -9.67 50.93
N ILE A 6 -11.00 -10.38 51.53
CA ILE A 6 -9.64 -10.52 50.98
C ILE A 6 -9.64 -11.37 49.70
N TYR A 7 -10.49 -12.39 49.60
CA TYR A 7 -10.57 -13.24 48.37
C TYR A 7 -11.22 -12.51 47.22
N ILE A 8 -12.19 -11.64 47.45
CA ILE A 8 -12.84 -10.85 46.39
C ILE A 8 -11.88 -9.81 45.83
N SER A 9 -11.07 -9.18 46.69
CA SER A 9 -10.04 -8.20 46.26
C SER A 9 -8.93 -8.85 45.41
N PHE A 10 -8.56 -10.10 45.70
CA PHE A 10 -7.53 -10.82 44.94
C PHE A 10 -8.04 -11.27 43.57
N PHE A 11 -9.35 -11.58 43.44
CA PHE A 11 -9.95 -11.97 42.17
C PHE A 11 -10.07 -10.80 41.19
N PHE A 12 -10.29 -9.57 41.68
CA PHE A 12 -10.31 -8.38 40.82
C PHE A 12 -8.95 -7.99 40.26
N ILE A 13 -7.85 -8.29 40.95
CA ILE A 13 -6.49 -8.02 40.45
C ILE A 13 -6.10 -8.98 39.32
N LEU A 14 -6.60 -10.23 39.32
CA LEU A 14 -6.31 -11.20 38.25
C LEU A 14 -7.08 -10.96 36.95
N VAL A 15 -8.26 -10.32 37.01
CA VAL A 15 -9.04 -10.00 35.80
C VAL A 15 -8.49 -8.75 35.08
N SER A 16 -7.78 -7.86 35.78
CA SER A 16 -7.17 -6.65 35.21
C SER A 16 -5.95 -6.92 34.31
N CYS A 17 -5.37 -8.12 34.33
CA CYS A 17 -4.16 -8.45 33.52
C CYS A 17 -4.47 -9.12 32.17
N LEU A 18 -5.74 -9.37 31.82
CA LEU A 18 -6.08 -10.15 30.63
C LEU A 18 -6.54 -9.31 29.41
N SER A 19 -6.56 -7.96 29.50
CA SER A 19 -7.09 -7.12 28.43
C SER A 19 -6.09 -6.12 27.84
N LYS A 20 -4.78 -6.44 27.82
CA LYS A 20 -3.77 -5.50 27.33
C LYS A 20 -2.94 -6.02 26.14
N LYS A 21 -3.45 -7.01 25.42
CA LYS A 21 -2.68 -7.61 24.30
C LYS A 21 -2.99 -7.02 22.92
N ASP A 22 -4.09 -6.26 22.77
CA ASP A 22 -4.57 -5.88 21.43
C ASP A 22 -4.13 -4.48 20.94
N ASN A 23 -3.49 -3.64 21.77
CA ASN A 23 -3.19 -2.25 21.38
C ASN A 23 -1.71 -1.95 21.10
N VAL A 24 -0.79 -2.85 21.39
CA VAL A 24 0.65 -2.56 21.24
C VAL A 24 1.10 -2.76 19.78
N ASP A 25 0.52 -3.72 19.08
CA ASP A 25 0.92 -4.04 17.70
C ASP A 25 0.43 -2.98 16.70
N SER A 26 -0.80 -2.47 16.84
CA SER A 26 -1.35 -1.48 15.90
C SER A 26 -0.61 -0.14 15.90
N ASP A 27 -0.05 0.28 17.03
CA ASP A 27 0.73 1.50 17.11
C ASP A 27 2.12 1.34 16.45
N SER A 28 2.71 0.15 16.51
CA SER A 28 3.99 -0.15 15.86
C SER A 28 3.88 -0.16 14.34
N GLU A 29 2.83 -0.80 13.79
CA GLU A 29 2.52 -0.84 12.36
C GLU A 29 2.26 0.56 11.81
N LEU A 30 1.48 1.36 12.54
CA LEU A 30 1.16 2.72 12.16
C LEU A 30 2.38 3.64 12.19
N ASN A 31 3.28 3.49 13.18
CA ASN A 31 4.53 4.23 13.24
C ASN A 31 5.42 3.87 12.05
N LEU A 32 5.51 2.58 11.71
CA LEU A 32 6.22 2.12 10.53
C LEU A 32 5.68 2.80 9.28
N LEU A 33 4.36 2.72 9.04
CA LEU A 33 3.76 3.35 7.87
C LEU A 33 3.94 4.87 7.85
N ASN A 34 3.81 5.56 8.97
CA ASN A 34 4.03 7.00 9.01
C ASN A 34 5.45 7.39 8.59
N ASP A 35 6.45 6.57 8.89
CA ASP A 35 7.82 6.86 8.49
C ASP A 35 8.09 6.61 7.00
N ILE A 36 7.47 5.58 6.40
CA ILE A 36 7.81 5.12 5.05
C ILE A 36 6.74 5.38 3.99
N PHE A 37 5.55 5.86 4.35
CA PHE A 37 4.40 5.96 3.42
C PHE A 37 4.73 6.73 2.14
N LEU A 38 5.37 7.89 2.25
CA LEU A 38 5.73 8.68 1.08
C LEU A 38 6.82 8.04 0.22
N GLU A 39 7.69 7.24 0.81
CA GLU A 39 8.67 6.45 0.07
C GLU A 39 7.99 5.32 -0.72
N LEU A 40 6.94 4.70 -0.16
CA LEU A 40 6.15 3.68 -0.84
C LEU A 40 5.38 4.21 -2.04
N VAL A 41 4.67 5.33 -1.87
CA VAL A 41 3.75 5.86 -2.88
C VAL A 41 4.37 6.91 -3.80
N GLY A 42 5.54 7.41 -3.45
CA GLY A 42 6.21 8.50 -4.15
C GLY A 42 5.68 9.89 -3.78
N THR A 43 6.52 10.88 -3.99
CA THR A 43 6.18 12.31 -3.73
C THR A 43 6.02 13.11 -5.02
N GLU A 44 5.89 12.42 -6.15
CA GLU A 44 5.95 13.03 -7.47
C GLU A 44 4.87 14.08 -7.70
N TYR A 45 5.20 15.04 -8.56
CA TYR A 45 4.25 15.99 -9.09
C TYR A 45 3.51 15.33 -10.25
N TYR A 46 2.17 15.38 -10.21
CA TYR A 46 1.36 14.91 -11.33
C TYR A 46 1.08 16.08 -12.28
N TYR A 47 1.24 15.80 -13.57
CA TYR A 47 0.87 16.72 -14.61
C TYR A 47 -0.56 16.47 -15.08
N GLU A 48 -1.21 17.50 -15.64
CA GLU A 48 -2.50 17.34 -16.29
C GLU A 48 -2.43 16.19 -17.32
N ARG A 49 -3.50 15.44 -17.44
CA ARG A 49 -3.56 14.37 -18.45
C ARG A 49 -3.41 14.99 -19.83
N LEU A 50 -2.51 14.44 -20.62
CA LEU A 50 -2.41 14.80 -22.03
C LEU A 50 -3.76 14.50 -22.73
N PRO A 51 -4.17 15.35 -23.68
CA PRO A 51 -5.27 15.03 -24.56
C PRO A 51 -5.02 13.67 -25.25
N ILE A 52 -6.10 13.03 -25.67
CA ILE A 52 -5.98 11.79 -26.46
C ILE A 52 -5.19 12.14 -27.74
N PRO A 53 -4.10 11.39 -28.06
CA PRO A 53 -3.38 11.63 -29.31
C PRO A 53 -4.34 11.48 -30.51
N PRO A 54 -4.24 12.33 -31.52
CA PRO A 54 -5.10 12.24 -32.69
C PRO A 54 -4.90 10.91 -33.41
N MET A 55 -5.97 10.38 -33.99
CA MET A 55 -5.87 9.18 -34.84
C MET A 55 -4.95 9.47 -36.04
N PRO A 56 -4.20 8.48 -36.54
CA PRO A 56 -3.38 8.65 -37.75
C PRO A 56 -4.21 9.16 -38.92
N LEU A 57 -3.63 10.03 -39.77
CA LEU A 57 -4.30 10.64 -40.91
C LEU A 57 -4.82 9.62 -41.96
N GLU A 58 -4.19 8.45 -42.02
CA GLU A 58 -4.62 7.35 -42.91
C GLU A 58 -6.04 6.85 -42.62
N TYR A 59 -6.61 7.19 -41.46
CA TYR A 59 -8.01 6.86 -41.12
C TYR A 59 -8.96 8.02 -41.31
N ALA A 60 -8.49 9.17 -41.84
CA ALA A 60 -9.37 10.32 -42.14
C ALA A 60 -10.18 10.04 -43.43
N GLU A 61 -11.48 9.91 -43.27
CA GLU A 61 -12.37 9.55 -44.40
C GLU A 61 -12.73 10.77 -45.28
N ASN A 62 -12.59 11.99 -44.74
CA ASN A 62 -12.97 13.22 -45.43
C ASN A 62 -12.19 14.43 -45.00
N LYS A 63 -12.38 15.58 -45.67
CA LYS A 63 -11.70 16.86 -45.39
C LYS A 63 -11.98 17.37 -43.97
N GLN A 64 -13.19 17.15 -43.42
CA GLN A 64 -13.57 17.61 -42.10
C GLN A 64 -12.78 16.80 -41.03
N ASP A 65 -12.56 15.54 -41.26
CA ASP A 65 -11.75 14.69 -40.35
C ASP A 65 -10.31 15.14 -40.36
N SER A 66 -9.77 15.53 -41.50
CA SER A 66 -8.41 16.09 -41.61
C SER A 66 -8.24 17.41 -40.84
N ILE A 67 -9.24 18.30 -40.89
CA ILE A 67 -9.24 19.56 -40.12
C ILE A 67 -9.32 19.22 -38.61
N SER A 68 -10.22 18.34 -38.23
CA SER A 68 -10.37 17.91 -36.83
C SER A 68 -9.10 17.27 -36.31
N HIS A 69 -8.44 16.45 -37.11
CA HIS A 69 -7.15 15.85 -36.80
C HIS A 69 -6.07 16.90 -36.55
N GLN A 70 -5.96 17.89 -37.42
CA GLN A 70 -4.97 18.98 -37.26
C GLN A 70 -5.18 19.74 -35.95
N ILE A 71 -6.43 20.12 -35.63
CA ILE A 71 -6.76 20.82 -34.36
C ILE A 71 -6.42 19.94 -33.15
N GLN A 72 -6.71 18.65 -33.17
CA GLN A 72 -6.38 17.73 -32.11
C GLN A 72 -4.87 17.57 -31.96
N LYS A 73 -4.15 17.48 -33.09
CA LYS A 73 -2.70 17.40 -33.10
C LYS A 73 -2.04 18.63 -32.49
N GLU A 74 -2.46 19.83 -32.89
CA GLU A 74 -1.95 21.09 -32.32
C GLU A 74 -2.14 21.16 -30.81
N LYS A 75 -3.33 20.83 -30.30
CA LYS A 75 -3.63 20.74 -28.86
C LYS A 75 -2.76 19.72 -28.13
N TYR A 76 -2.55 18.56 -28.74
CA TYR A 76 -1.71 17.52 -28.17
C TYR A 76 -0.25 17.95 -28.10
N ASP A 77 0.28 18.49 -29.21
CA ASP A 77 1.65 18.98 -29.32
C ASP A 77 1.94 20.12 -28.33
N GLU A 78 0.98 21.07 -28.15
CA GLU A 78 1.07 22.14 -27.15
C GLU A 78 1.11 21.59 -25.72
N ALA A 79 0.20 20.67 -25.37
CA ALA A 79 0.14 20.08 -24.05
C ALA A 79 1.38 19.21 -23.75
N PHE A 80 1.93 18.55 -24.76
CA PHE A 80 3.15 17.76 -24.65
C PHE A 80 4.40 18.64 -24.47
N ALA A 81 4.47 19.76 -25.19
CA ALA A 81 5.60 20.69 -25.12
C ALA A 81 5.66 21.47 -23.79
N CYS A 82 4.49 21.76 -23.19
CA CYS A 82 4.39 22.52 -21.94
C CYS A 82 3.42 21.84 -20.96
N PRO A 83 3.80 20.71 -20.37
CA PRO A 83 2.93 20.01 -19.43
C PRO A 83 2.65 20.87 -18.21
N LYS A 84 1.36 21.06 -17.89
CA LYS A 84 0.89 21.82 -16.73
C LYS A 84 0.80 20.91 -15.51
N LEU A 85 1.19 21.44 -14.35
CA LEU A 85 1.00 20.75 -13.08
C LEU A 85 -0.50 20.58 -12.80
N ASP A 86 -0.90 19.37 -12.48
CA ASP A 86 -2.26 19.07 -12.05
C ASP A 86 -2.51 19.71 -10.68
N LYS A 87 -3.52 20.56 -10.61
CA LYS A 87 -3.95 21.24 -9.37
C LYS A 87 -5.12 20.52 -8.69
N SER A 88 -5.58 19.43 -9.26
CA SER A 88 -6.65 18.62 -8.67
C SER A 88 -6.22 18.06 -7.33
N GLU A 89 -7.18 17.79 -6.48
CA GLU A 89 -6.96 16.99 -5.27
C GLU A 89 -6.47 15.59 -5.67
N LEU A 90 -5.33 15.16 -5.11
CA LEU A 90 -4.76 13.84 -5.37
C LEU A 90 -5.30 12.85 -4.34
N VAL A 91 -6.02 11.85 -4.77
CA VAL A 91 -6.65 10.85 -3.89
C VAL A 91 -5.98 9.50 -4.03
N LEU A 92 -5.60 8.92 -2.89
CA LEU A 92 -5.23 7.51 -2.74
C LEU A 92 -6.35 6.77 -2.00
N GLY A 93 -6.85 5.70 -2.61
CA GLY A 93 -7.74 4.77 -1.91
C GLY A 93 -6.91 3.75 -1.14
N VAL A 94 -6.89 3.82 0.17
CA VAL A 94 -6.15 2.90 1.02
C VAL A 94 -7.12 1.94 1.70
N SER A 95 -6.88 0.63 1.58
CA SER A 95 -7.67 -0.36 2.29
C SER A 95 -7.40 -0.29 3.78
N SER A 96 -8.45 -0.18 4.57
CA SER A 96 -8.35 -0.32 6.01
C SER A 96 -8.19 -1.76 6.44
N ASP A 97 -8.67 -2.74 5.66
CA ASP A 97 -8.54 -4.16 5.95
C ASP A 97 -7.23 -4.74 5.38
N PHE A 98 -6.52 -5.55 6.16
CA PHE A 98 -5.33 -6.23 5.68
C PHE A 98 -5.68 -7.30 4.64
N LYS A 99 -4.90 -7.32 3.56
CA LYS A 99 -5.01 -8.30 2.48
C LYS A 99 -4.21 -9.55 2.80
N ASN A 100 -4.85 -10.73 2.74
CA ASN A 100 -4.09 -11.98 2.81
C ASN A 100 -3.31 -12.19 1.49
N PRO A 101 -1.97 -12.19 1.51
CA PRO A 101 -1.15 -12.27 0.31
C PRO A 101 -1.02 -13.70 -0.25
N LYS A 102 -1.74 -14.69 0.28
CA LYS A 102 -1.67 -16.09 -0.13
C LYS A 102 -1.74 -16.31 -1.65
N ARG A 103 -2.57 -15.51 -2.34
CA ARG A 103 -2.71 -15.64 -3.79
C ARG A 103 -1.46 -15.20 -4.54
N GLU A 104 -0.74 -14.24 -4.01
CA GLU A 104 0.49 -13.70 -4.58
C GLU A 104 1.63 -14.70 -4.48
N PHE A 105 1.62 -15.52 -3.41
CA PHE A 105 2.63 -16.54 -3.13
C PHE A 105 2.28 -17.95 -3.62
N ARG A 106 1.16 -18.14 -4.32
CA ARG A 106 0.69 -19.49 -4.72
C ARG A 106 1.64 -20.29 -5.61
N TYR A 107 2.52 -19.61 -6.32
CA TYR A 107 3.54 -20.25 -7.17
C TYR A 107 4.82 -20.58 -6.39
N TRP A 108 4.93 -20.12 -5.16
CA TRP A 108 6.06 -20.40 -4.30
C TRP A 108 5.76 -21.69 -3.52
N ASN A 109 6.52 -22.72 -3.83
CA ASN A 109 6.31 -24.02 -3.19
C ASN A 109 6.80 -23.99 -1.75
N THR A 110 5.92 -23.66 -0.84
CA THR A 110 6.20 -23.56 0.61
C THR A 110 6.66 -24.88 1.24
N LYS A 111 6.51 -26.03 0.53
CA LYS A 111 6.94 -27.33 1.03
C LYS A 111 8.44 -27.59 0.89
N GLU A 112 9.12 -26.91 0.00
CA GLU A 112 10.57 -27.00 -0.18
C GLU A 112 11.35 -25.90 0.56
N SER A 113 10.72 -25.31 1.55
CA SER A 113 11.28 -24.56 2.70
C SER A 113 12.36 -23.52 2.47
N SER A 114 12.57 -23.03 1.28
CA SER A 114 13.36 -21.81 1.10
C SER A 114 12.71 -20.92 0.08
N PHE A 115 12.29 -19.77 0.51
CA PHE A 115 12.11 -18.63 -0.38
C PHE A 115 13.37 -18.59 -1.26
N PRO A 116 13.26 -18.59 -2.59
CA PRO A 116 14.44 -18.62 -3.41
C PRO A 116 15.32 -17.46 -2.99
N ARG A 117 16.51 -17.75 -2.43
CA ARG A 117 17.46 -16.75 -1.92
C ARG A 117 17.85 -15.71 -2.99
N GLU A 118 17.69 -16.07 -4.25
CA GLU A 118 17.88 -15.20 -5.41
C GLU A 118 16.91 -14.02 -5.50
N TYR A 119 15.83 -13.98 -4.70
CA TYR A 119 14.83 -12.89 -4.73
C TYR A 119 15.10 -11.76 -3.73
N TYR A 120 16.11 -11.86 -2.87
CA TYR A 120 16.52 -10.72 -2.06
C TYR A 120 18.03 -10.73 -1.80
N PRO A 121 18.66 -9.54 -1.66
CA PRO A 121 20.11 -9.42 -1.56
C PRO A 121 20.70 -10.20 -0.40
N ASP A 122 21.90 -10.76 -0.59
CA ASP A 122 22.62 -11.47 0.47
C ASP A 122 22.77 -10.65 1.76
N SER A 123 22.83 -9.31 1.64
CA SER A 123 22.92 -8.40 2.79
C SER A 123 21.71 -8.43 3.72
N LEU A 124 20.57 -8.90 3.25
CA LEU A 124 19.33 -9.05 4.04
C LEU A 124 19.16 -10.45 4.62
N HIS A 125 19.98 -11.42 4.20
CA HIS A 125 19.95 -12.76 4.76
C HIS A 125 20.33 -12.73 6.25
N SER A 126 19.31 -12.71 7.08
CA SER A 126 19.44 -12.82 8.53
C SER A 126 18.36 -13.73 9.05
N LYS A 127 18.64 -14.37 10.19
CA LYS A 127 17.66 -15.25 10.82
C LYS A 127 16.30 -14.58 11.03
N ASP A 128 16.29 -13.27 11.34
CA ASP A 128 15.07 -12.52 11.59
C ASP A 128 14.27 -12.36 10.28
N PHE A 129 14.89 -11.88 9.19
CA PHE A 129 14.18 -11.71 7.92
C PHE A 129 13.75 -13.04 7.31
N ASP A 130 14.54 -14.09 7.43
CA ASP A 130 14.15 -15.44 6.99
C ASP A 130 12.91 -15.94 7.74
N GLN A 131 12.84 -15.68 9.05
CA GLN A 131 11.68 -16.03 9.86
C GLN A 131 10.45 -15.19 9.46
N LEU A 132 10.59 -13.85 9.38
CA LEU A 132 9.49 -12.95 9.02
C LEU A 132 8.93 -13.25 7.63
N LEU A 133 9.80 -13.58 6.68
CA LEU A 133 9.38 -13.97 5.34
C LEU A 133 8.60 -15.30 5.36
N THR A 134 9.06 -16.28 6.14
CA THR A 134 8.33 -17.53 6.33
C THR A 134 6.94 -17.27 6.90
N GLU A 135 6.82 -16.41 7.91
CA GLU A 135 5.55 -16.01 8.51
C GLU A 135 4.64 -15.26 7.54
N LEU A 136 5.19 -14.39 6.68
CA LEU A 136 4.43 -13.67 5.66
C LEU A 136 3.85 -14.59 4.60
N VAL A 137 4.63 -15.59 4.15
CA VAL A 137 4.22 -16.55 3.12
C VAL A 137 3.26 -17.62 3.67
N ASP A 138 3.40 -17.97 4.95
CA ASP A 138 2.49 -18.91 5.61
C ASP A 138 1.13 -18.28 5.85
N SER A 139 0.18 -18.68 5.00
CA SER A 139 -1.20 -18.19 5.10
C SER A 139 -1.91 -18.52 6.41
N THR A 140 -1.37 -19.42 7.23
CA THR A 140 -1.93 -19.77 8.55
C THR A 140 -1.53 -18.75 9.60
N SER A 141 -0.45 -18.02 9.38
CA SER A 141 0.05 -16.94 10.24
C SER A 141 -0.54 -15.55 9.91
N PHE A 142 -1.41 -15.47 8.89
CA PHE A 142 -2.07 -14.20 8.53
C PHE A 142 -3.01 -13.73 9.64
N GLU A 143 -2.77 -12.53 10.11
CA GLU A 143 -3.60 -11.86 11.10
C GLU A 143 -4.60 -10.93 10.45
N LYS A 144 -5.88 -11.15 10.72
CA LYS A 144 -6.93 -10.22 10.31
C LYS A 144 -6.87 -9.00 11.20
N GLY A 145 -6.66 -7.84 10.61
CA GLY A 145 -6.58 -6.58 11.33
C GLY A 145 -7.09 -5.42 10.50
N LYS A 146 -7.12 -4.25 11.11
CA LYS A 146 -7.52 -3.01 10.46
C LYS A 146 -6.50 -1.92 10.73
N LEU A 147 -6.12 -1.23 9.65
CA LEU A 147 -5.31 -0.03 9.71
C LEU A 147 -6.21 1.18 10.04
N GLU A 148 -5.87 1.92 11.08
CA GLU A 148 -6.57 3.16 11.43
C GLU A 148 -6.09 4.33 10.53
N LEU A 149 -6.66 4.44 9.32
CA LEU A 149 -6.25 5.41 8.30
C LEU A 149 -6.22 6.86 8.80
N ILE A 150 -7.08 7.21 9.75
CA ILE A 150 -7.13 8.56 10.33
C ILE A 150 -5.86 8.93 11.13
N LYS A 151 -5.11 7.93 11.57
CA LYS A 151 -3.83 8.11 12.26
C LYS A 151 -2.63 8.21 11.32
N LEU A 152 -2.83 7.97 10.01
CA LEU A 152 -1.78 8.13 9.01
C LEU A 152 -1.56 9.62 8.75
N LYS A 153 -0.41 10.15 9.17
CA LYS A 153 -0.13 11.60 9.20
C LYS A 153 0.80 12.06 8.08
N GLN A 154 1.71 11.22 7.66
CA GLN A 154 2.76 11.54 6.67
C GLN A 154 2.28 11.20 5.25
N THR A 155 1.22 11.86 4.79
CA THR A 155 0.60 11.57 3.49
C THR A 155 0.99 12.57 2.38
N GLY A 156 1.81 13.58 2.70
CA GLY A 156 2.27 14.57 1.74
C GLY A 156 1.12 15.34 1.10
N LYS A 157 1.00 15.23 -0.23
CA LYS A 157 -0.05 15.88 -1.02
C LYS A 157 -1.32 15.04 -1.18
N TYR A 158 -1.30 13.82 -0.72
CA TYR A 158 -2.40 12.90 -0.95
C TYR A 158 -3.48 13.05 0.12
N ASN A 159 -4.72 13.10 -0.34
CA ASN A 159 -5.89 12.87 0.50
C ASN A 159 -6.16 11.36 0.53
N ILE A 160 -6.07 10.77 1.71
CA ILE A 160 -6.31 9.35 1.92
C ILE A 160 -7.80 9.13 2.12
N LYS A 161 -8.38 8.27 1.29
CA LYS A 161 -9.76 7.81 1.43
C LYS A 161 -9.79 6.31 1.66
N ASP A 162 -10.70 5.86 2.50
CA ASP A 162 -10.94 4.43 2.72
C ASP A 162 -11.43 3.78 1.42
N LEU A 163 -10.68 2.79 0.93
CA LEU A 163 -10.96 2.16 -0.37
C LEU A 163 -12.30 1.43 -0.38
N GLU A 164 -12.65 0.76 0.70
CA GLU A 164 -13.90 0.02 0.84
C GLU A 164 -15.11 0.96 0.83
N GLN A 165 -14.94 2.17 1.38
CA GLN A 165 -16.00 3.20 1.32
C GLN A 165 -16.14 3.79 -0.07
N LEU A 166 -15.01 4.07 -0.77
CA LEU A 166 -15.03 4.53 -2.16
C LEU A 166 -15.74 3.53 -3.07
N GLU A 167 -15.40 2.26 -2.97
CA GLU A 167 -16.00 1.18 -3.77
C GLU A 167 -17.52 1.03 -3.53
N LYS A 168 -17.96 1.25 -2.29
CA LYS A 168 -19.41 1.22 -1.93
C LYS A 168 -20.17 2.42 -2.44
N GLN A 169 -19.54 3.61 -2.41
CA GLN A 169 -20.21 4.85 -2.82
C GLN A 169 -20.33 4.96 -4.33
N ASN A 170 -19.31 4.59 -5.06
CA ASN A 170 -19.28 4.66 -6.52
C ASN A 170 -18.35 3.58 -7.08
N LYS A 171 -18.90 2.65 -7.88
CA LYS A 171 -18.09 1.61 -8.54
C LYS A 171 -17.07 2.14 -9.54
N GLU A 172 -17.23 3.39 -9.97
CA GLU A 172 -16.34 4.07 -10.92
C GLU A 172 -15.60 5.26 -10.27
N TYR A 173 -15.31 5.16 -8.95
CA TYR A 173 -14.63 6.21 -8.18
C TYR A 173 -13.33 6.71 -8.82
N TRP A 174 -12.65 5.87 -9.57
CA TRP A 174 -11.40 6.21 -10.31
C TRP A 174 -11.66 7.13 -11.52
N LYS A 175 -12.92 7.34 -11.95
CA LYS A 175 -13.31 8.24 -13.03
C LYS A 175 -13.85 9.58 -12.54
N SER A 176 -13.73 9.88 -11.24
CA SER A 176 -14.24 11.15 -10.69
C SER A 176 -13.63 12.34 -11.40
N ASN A 177 -14.46 13.37 -11.62
CA ASN A 177 -14.02 14.68 -12.11
C ASN A 177 -13.72 15.67 -10.95
N GLU A 178 -14.09 15.31 -9.73
CA GLU A 178 -13.90 16.15 -8.53
C GLU A 178 -12.46 16.07 -8.00
N TYR A 179 -11.78 14.95 -8.24
CA TYR A 179 -10.43 14.71 -7.79
C TYR A 179 -9.68 13.81 -8.79
N ARG A 180 -8.36 13.82 -8.72
CA ARG A 180 -7.52 12.87 -9.44
C ARG A 180 -7.27 11.64 -8.61
N TYR A 181 -7.88 10.53 -8.96
CA TYR A 181 -7.58 9.24 -8.36
C TYR A 181 -6.21 8.74 -8.85
N ILE A 182 -5.32 8.46 -7.90
CA ILE A 182 -3.94 8.05 -8.19
C ILE A 182 -3.83 6.53 -8.19
N ALA A 183 -4.20 5.89 -7.08
CA ALA A 183 -4.09 4.45 -6.94
C ALA A 183 -4.97 3.90 -5.81
N SER A 184 -5.23 2.59 -5.90
CA SER A 184 -5.67 1.76 -4.79
C SER A 184 -4.45 1.14 -4.11
N ILE A 185 -4.41 1.17 -2.79
CA ILE A 185 -3.33 0.63 -1.97
C ILE A 185 -3.89 -0.39 -1.00
N ARG A 186 -3.21 -1.52 -0.90
CA ARG A 186 -3.51 -2.56 0.08
C ARG A 186 -2.23 -3.06 0.71
N PHE A 187 -2.31 -3.38 1.99
CA PHE A 187 -1.21 -3.96 2.76
C PHE A 187 -1.61 -5.35 3.25
N SER A 188 -0.64 -6.26 3.39
CA SER A 188 -0.83 -7.40 4.28
C SER A 188 -0.72 -6.95 5.74
N ASP A 189 -0.94 -7.86 6.68
CA ASP A 189 -0.47 -7.69 8.04
C ASP A 189 1.05 -7.53 8.07
N PHE A 190 1.55 -6.77 9.03
CA PHE A 190 2.96 -6.46 9.17
C PHE A 190 3.62 -7.50 10.07
N LYS A 191 4.63 -8.20 9.57
CA LYS A 191 5.43 -9.11 10.37
C LYS A 191 6.60 -8.35 10.96
N LEU A 192 6.65 -8.25 12.29
CA LEU A 192 7.71 -7.58 13.04
C LEU A 192 8.52 -8.60 13.83
N ASN A 193 9.83 -8.42 13.90
CA ASN A 193 10.66 -9.26 14.75
C ASN A 193 10.48 -8.91 16.25
N LYS A 194 10.99 -9.77 17.12
CA LYS A 194 10.85 -9.62 18.58
C LYS A 194 11.40 -8.31 19.14
N ASN A 195 12.40 -7.73 18.48
CA ASN A 195 13.03 -6.49 18.90
C ASN A 195 12.30 -5.26 18.39
N ASN A 196 11.31 -5.43 17.50
CA ASN A 196 10.58 -4.34 16.83
C ASN A 196 11.51 -3.37 16.08
N ASP A 197 12.55 -3.94 15.44
CA ASP A 197 13.53 -3.20 14.65
C ASP A 197 13.65 -3.68 13.20
N LYS A 198 12.96 -4.79 12.84
CA LYS A 198 12.82 -5.30 11.48
C LYS A 198 11.37 -5.64 11.19
N ALA A 199 10.94 -5.32 10.00
CA ALA A 199 9.59 -5.62 9.54
C ALA A 199 9.59 -6.06 8.07
N ILE A 200 8.57 -6.86 7.73
CA ILE A 200 8.28 -7.27 6.37
C ILE A 200 6.76 -7.28 6.17
N PHE A 201 6.31 -6.86 4.99
CA PHE A 201 4.91 -6.90 4.60
C PHE A 201 4.77 -6.93 3.07
N PHE A 202 3.60 -7.34 2.61
CA PHE A 202 3.22 -7.22 1.20
C PHE A 202 2.52 -5.89 0.95
N PHE A 203 2.89 -5.23 -0.15
CA PHE A 203 2.37 -3.95 -0.61
C PHE A 203 1.81 -4.10 -2.02
N ASP A 204 0.60 -3.63 -2.23
CA ASP A 204 -0.15 -3.70 -3.49
C ASP A 204 -0.54 -2.28 -3.92
N PHE A 205 -0.08 -1.86 -5.09
CA PHE A 205 -0.32 -0.55 -5.68
C PHE A 205 -0.98 -0.70 -7.05
N LEU A 206 -2.22 -0.26 -7.19
CA LEU A 206 -3.01 -0.39 -8.41
C LEU A 206 -3.45 0.98 -8.91
N CYS A 207 -2.83 1.49 -9.97
CA CYS A 207 -3.11 2.81 -10.57
C CYS A 207 -4.02 2.74 -11.80
N GLY A 208 -4.47 1.55 -12.20
CA GLY A 208 -5.36 1.36 -13.35
C GLY A 208 -5.45 -0.10 -13.77
N LYS A 209 -6.07 -0.35 -14.94
CA LYS A 209 -6.26 -1.72 -15.45
C LYS A 209 -4.96 -2.41 -15.85
N LEU A 210 -3.99 -1.64 -16.35
CA LEU A 210 -2.68 -2.11 -16.82
C LEU A 210 -1.57 -1.31 -16.11
N CYS A 211 -1.79 -0.96 -14.89
CA CYS A 211 -0.85 -0.18 -14.08
C CYS A 211 -0.96 -0.66 -12.64
N GLY A 212 0.02 -1.40 -12.21
CA GLY A 212 0.09 -1.86 -10.83
C GLY A 212 1.30 -2.71 -10.56
N SER A 213 1.63 -2.83 -9.29
CA SER A 213 2.67 -3.71 -8.78
C SER A 213 2.27 -4.34 -7.45
N GLY A 214 2.82 -5.52 -7.21
CA GLY A 214 2.77 -6.17 -5.90
C GLY A 214 4.19 -6.47 -5.46
N GLU A 215 4.52 -6.04 -4.25
CA GLU A 215 5.89 -6.04 -3.75
C GLU A 215 5.95 -6.55 -2.31
N ILE A 216 7.06 -7.20 -1.97
CA ILE A 216 7.44 -7.44 -0.57
C ILE A 216 8.36 -6.29 -0.15
N ILE A 217 8.03 -5.66 0.94
CA ILE A 217 8.78 -4.54 1.50
C ILE A 217 9.53 -5.01 2.73
N PHE A 218 10.83 -4.75 2.76
CA PHE A 218 11.72 -5.03 3.88
C PHE A 218 12.09 -3.73 4.55
N CYS A 219 11.88 -3.64 5.86
CA CYS A 219 12.14 -2.44 6.65
C CYS A 219 13.06 -2.74 7.83
N ILE A 220 13.89 -1.76 8.16
CA ILE A 220 14.66 -1.71 9.40
C ILE A 220 14.38 -0.42 10.15
N LYS A 221 14.56 -0.46 11.45
CA LYS A 221 14.44 0.70 12.31
C LYS A 221 15.83 1.19 12.71
N GLU A 222 16.19 2.40 12.28
CA GLU A 222 17.43 3.07 12.62
C GLU A 222 17.17 4.41 13.27
N ASN A 223 17.79 4.68 14.40
CA ASN A 223 17.59 5.93 15.17
C ASN A 223 16.09 6.23 15.40
N ASP A 224 15.34 5.23 15.84
CA ASP A 224 13.89 5.27 16.07
C ASP A 224 13.02 5.61 14.85
N LYS A 225 13.57 5.54 13.64
CA LYS A 225 12.83 5.73 12.38
C LYS A 225 12.91 4.48 11.51
N TRP A 226 11.76 4.12 10.94
CA TRP A 226 11.69 3.06 9.95
C TRP A 226 12.18 3.54 8.59
N LYS A 227 12.87 2.65 7.88
CA LYS A 227 13.36 2.85 6.51
C LYS A 227 13.12 1.60 5.69
N ILE A 228 12.79 1.78 4.44
CA ILE A 228 12.80 0.69 3.46
C ILE A 228 14.25 0.38 3.12
N VAL A 229 14.63 -0.89 3.24
CA VAL A 229 15.97 -1.37 2.84
C VAL A 229 15.93 -2.17 1.56
N GLU A 230 14.75 -2.74 1.21
CA GLU A 230 14.57 -3.47 -0.04
C GLU A 230 13.10 -3.50 -0.45
N ARG A 231 12.87 -3.51 -1.76
CA ARG A 231 11.55 -3.70 -2.39
C ARG A 231 11.67 -4.83 -3.40
N ASN A 232 11.07 -5.95 -3.09
CA ASN A 232 11.10 -7.11 -3.95
C ASN A 232 9.79 -7.23 -4.72
N MET A 233 9.86 -6.99 -6.01
CA MET A 233 8.72 -7.01 -6.92
C MET A 233 8.30 -8.44 -7.22
N LEU A 234 7.03 -8.76 -6.95
CA LEU A 234 6.43 -10.06 -7.25
C LEU A 234 5.72 -10.07 -8.60
N TRP A 235 5.10 -8.96 -8.95
CA TRP A 235 4.38 -8.81 -10.22
C TRP A 235 4.21 -7.33 -10.60
N VAL A 236 4.07 -7.10 -11.90
CA VAL A 236 3.62 -5.84 -12.50
C VAL A 236 2.50 -6.12 -13.49
N SER A 237 1.65 -5.14 -13.75
CA SER A 237 0.56 -5.20 -14.73
C SER A 237 0.53 -3.99 -15.64
#